data_3b73778b7f610bfdd1d1627b3076a791
#
_entry.id   3b73778b7f610bfdd1d1627b3076a791
#
_cell.length_a   1.000
_cell.length_b   1.000
_cell.length_c   1.000
_cell.angle_alpha   90.00
_cell.angle_beta   90.00
_cell.angle_gamma   90.00
#
_symmetry.space_group_name_H-M   'P 1'
#
loop_
_entity.id
_entity.type
_entity.pdbx_description
1 polymer ?
#
loop_
_entity_poly.entity_id
_entity_poly.type
_entity_poly.pdbx_seq_one_letter_code
_entity_poly.pdbx_strand_id
1 'polypeptide(L)'
;MKAYKGFKKDLTCLGYKFNEDGINKTDQANCRKNGFHCAENPMDCLDYYSDWKNSVYYEVDAAGDIDEDEIDSKISCTEMQLVKRLTIEQLLFEGLIYMVEHPERNWNGHVKKECGKAYNGFVVVRGKNPIASGNLG
;
A
#
# COMPACT_ATOMS: atom_id res chain seq x y z
N MET A 1 -1.05 -8.66 -12.10
CA MET A 1 -1.85 -8.51 -10.87
C MET A 1 -1.69 -7.08 -10.35
N LYS A 2 -2.80 -6.38 -10.18
CA LYS A 2 -2.80 -5.02 -9.64
C LYS A 2 -2.48 -5.03 -8.15
N ALA A 3 -1.50 -4.25 -7.74
CA ALA A 3 -1.11 -4.11 -6.35
C ALA A 3 -0.57 -2.70 -6.10
N TYR A 4 -0.09 -2.47 -4.88
CA TYR A 4 0.40 -1.16 -4.46
C TYR A 4 1.72 -1.32 -3.73
N LYS A 5 2.60 -0.33 -3.88
CA LYS A 5 3.92 -0.37 -3.27
C LYS A 5 4.38 1.01 -2.83
N GLY A 6 5.03 1.05 -1.67
CA GLY A 6 5.77 2.21 -1.17
C GLY A 6 7.25 2.11 -1.49
N PHE A 7 7.87 3.26 -1.68
CA PHE A 7 9.30 3.39 -1.96
C PHE A 7 9.88 4.57 -1.18
N LYS A 8 11.19 4.58 -1.01
CA LYS A 8 11.92 5.82 -0.73
C LYS A 8 11.78 6.77 -1.93
N LYS A 9 12.01 8.07 -1.71
CA LYS A 9 11.85 9.09 -2.78
C LYS A 9 12.69 8.83 -4.02
N ASP A 10 13.84 8.16 -3.89
CA ASP A 10 14.72 7.80 -5.00
C ASP A 10 14.32 6.50 -5.70
N LEU A 11 13.16 5.95 -5.39
CA LEU A 11 12.63 4.68 -5.89
C LEU A 11 13.46 3.45 -5.49
N THR A 12 14.17 3.52 -4.37
CA THR A 12 14.83 2.34 -3.81
C THR A 12 13.94 1.63 -2.79
N CYS A 13 14.08 0.33 -2.74
CA CYS A 13 13.47 -0.51 -1.71
C CYS A 13 14.38 -1.71 -1.50
N LEU A 14 14.83 -1.92 -0.26
CA LEU A 14 15.73 -3.01 0.11
C LEU A 14 16.96 -3.12 -0.80
N GLY A 15 17.56 -1.99 -1.15
CA GLY A 15 18.76 -1.93 -1.96
C GLY A 15 18.58 -2.02 -3.47
N TYR A 16 17.37 -2.27 -3.96
CA TYR A 16 17.06 -2.27 -5.39
C TYR A 16 16.49 -0.90 -5.79
N LYS A 17 17.02 -0.35 -6.88
CA LYS A 17 16.48 0.87 -7.49
C LYS A 17 15.56 0.50 -8.63
N PHE A 18 14.28 0.86 -8.50
CA PHE A 18 13.27 0.56 -9.51
C PHE A 18 13.33 1.55 -10.67
N ASN A 19 13.10 1.03 -11.87
CA ASN A 19 12.89 1.83 -13.07
C ASN A 19 11.40 2.17 -13.18
N GLU A 20 11.09 3.44 -13.45
CA GLU A 20 9.70 3.87 -13.67
C GLU A 20 9.13 3.31 -14.98
N ASP A 21 10.00 3.11 -15.99
CA ASP A 21 9.62 2.60 -17.29
C ASP A 21 10.04 1.14 -17.43
N GLY A 22 9.13 0.34 -18.00
CA GLY A 22 9.39 -1.06 -18.28
C GLY A 22 9.26 -1.97 -17.07
N ILE A 23 9.69 -3.22 -17.26
CA ILE A 23 9.53 -4.28 -16.27
C ILE A 23 10.80 -4.42 -15.45
N ASN A 24 10.67 -4.34 -14.13
CA ASN A 24 11.74 -4.69 -13.21
C ASN A 24 11.70 -6.20 -12.95
N LYS A 25 12.85 -6.85 -12.91
CA LYS A 25 12.96 -8.31 -12.77
C LYS A 25 13.94 -8.72 -11.68
N THR A 26 13.62 -9.83 -11.00
CA THR A 26 14.49 -10.49 -10.04
C THR A 26 14.30 -12.02 -10.15
N ASP A 27 15.23 -12.79 -9.57
CA ASP A 27 15.29 -14.24 -9.82
C ASP A 27 14.31 -15.06 -8.98
N GLN A 28 14.00 -14.61 -7.76
CA GLN A 28 13.19 -15.39 -6.82
C GLN A 28 12.18 -14.51 -6.09
N ALA A 29 11.01 -15.09 -5.84
CA ALA A 29 9.96 -14.46 -5.03
C ALA A 29 9.49 -15.42 -3.94
N ASN A 30 9.87 -15.12 -2.70
CA ASN A 30 9.39 -15.82 -1.50
C ASN A 30 8.93 -14.78 -0.51
N CYS A 31 7.66 -14.77 -0.19
CA CYS A 31 7.08 -13.73 0.65
C CYS A 31 7.85 -13.59 1.96
N ARG A 32 8.15 -12.34 2.34
CA ARG A 32 8.96 -11.93 3.50
C ARG A 32 10.45 -12.32 3.43
N LYS A 33 10.93 -12.94 2.35
CA LYS A 33 12.34 -13.33 2.19
C LYS A 33 13.03 -12.61 1.05
N ASN A 34 12.54 -12.79 -0.16
CA ASN A 34 13.14 -12.18 -1.36
C ASN A 34 12.08 -11.85 -2.41
N GLY A 35 12.52 -11.29 -3.54
CA GLY A 35 11.62 -10.79 -4.57
C GLY A 35 11.24 -9.34 -4.35
N PHE A 36 10.39 -8.83 -5.22
CA PHE A 36 9.78 -7.50 -5.09
C PHE A 36 8.50 -7.63 -4.28
N HIS A 37 8.35 -6.80 -3.25
CA HIS A 37 7.19 -6.85 -2.36
C HIS A 37 6.22 -5.74 -2.68
N CYS A 38 4.94 -6.06 -2.67
CA CYS A 38 3.83 -5.13 -2.82
C CYS A 38 2.62 -5.63 -2.01
N ALA A 39 1.51 -4.94 -2.05
CA ALA A 39 0.31 -5.32 -1.31
C ALA A 39 -0.93 -5.10 -2.16
N GLU A 40 -1.89 -6.02 -2.09
CA GLU A 40 -3.19 -5.83 -2.74
C GLU A 40 -3.99 -4.72 -2.06
N ASN A 41 -3.95 -4.66 -0.73
CA ASN A 41 -4.60 -3.62 0.04
C ASN A 41 -3.69 -2.39 0.08
N PRO A 42 -4.13 -1.25 -0.51
CA PRO A 42 -3.31 -0.03 -0.49
C PRO A 42 -2.91 0.42 0.91
N MET A 43 -3.75 0.19 1.91
CA MET A 43 -3.49 0.59 3.29
C MET A 43 -2.31 -0.16 3.91
N ASP A 44 -2.04 -1.39 3.48
CA ASP A 44 -0.90 -2.17 3.99
C ASP A 44 0.44 -1.55 3.61
N CYS A 45 0.49 -0.73 2.54
CA CYS A 45 1.70 0.02 2.19
C CYS A 45 2.14 0.97 3.32
N LEU A 46 1.20 1.48 4.09
CA LEU A 46 1.46 2.41 5.18
C LEU A 46 2.07 1.72 6.41
N ASP A 47 1.98 0.40 6.51
CA ASP A 47 2.64 -0.38 7.57
C ASP A 47 4.15 -0.47 7.33
N TYR A 48 4.56 -0.45 6.06
CA TYR A 48 5.97 -0.58 5.65
C TYR A 48 6.60 0.78 5.33
N TYR A 49 5.83 1.73 4.82
CA TYR A 49 6.23 3.08 4.47
C TYR A 49 5.27 4.08 5.12
N SER A 50 5.34 4.16 6.45
CA SER A 50 4.43 4.98 7.26
C SER A 50 4.75 6.47 7.22
N ASP A 51 5.99 6.84 6.93
CA ASP A 51 6.39 8.24 6.75
C ASP A 51 5.98 8.72 5.36
N TRP A 52 4.70 8.98 5.19
CA TRP A 52 4.11 9.32 3.91
C TRP A 52 4.62 10.65 3.32
N LYS A 53 5.18 11.52 4.14
CA LYS A 53 5.80 12.78 3.67
C LYS A 53 7.13 12.54 2.98
N ASN A 54 7.85 11.48 3.35
CA ASN A 54 9.15 11.13 2.80
C ASN A 54 9.15 9.84 1.98
N SER A 55 7.96 9.36 1.63
CA SER A 55 7.77 8.17 0.81
C SER A 55 7.03 8.51 -0.48
N VAL A 56 7.15 7.66 -1.47
CA VAL A 56 6.34 7.70 -2.69
C VAL A 56 5.59 6.39 -2.84
N TYR A 57 4.41 6.45 -3.43
CA TYR A 57 3.53 5.30 -3.60
C TYR A 57 3.14 5.13 -5.05
N TYR A 58 3.05 3.88 -5.49
CA TYR A 58 2.68 3.53 -6.85
C TYR A 58 1.63 2.43 -6.87
N GLU A 59 0.71 2.54 -7.83
CA GLU A 59 0.02 1.36 -8.35
C GLU A 59 1.02 0.61 -9.20
N VAL A 60 1.13 -0.70 -9.00
CA VAL A 60 2.07 -1.56 -9.71
C VAL A 60 1.36 -2.75 -10.32
N ASP A 61 1.97 -3.33 -11.34
CA ASP A 61 1.57 -4.62 -11.90
C ASP A 61 2.62 -5.65 -11.46
N ALA A 62 2.19 -6.59 -10.61
CA ALA A 62 3.00 -7.70 -10.13
C ALA A 62 2.80 -8.91 -11.05
N ALA A 63 3.90 -9.50 -11.48
CA ALA A 63 3.89 -10.60 -12.43
C ALA A 63 5.06 -11.57 -12.20
N GLY A 64 5.19 -12.54 -13.10
CA GLY A 64 6.17 -13.61 -12.96
C GLY A 64 5.75 -14.61 -11.89
N ASP A 65 6.70 -15.10 -11.11
CA ASP A 65 6.41 -15.96 -9.98
C ASP A 65 5.89 -15.10 -8.82
N ILE A 66 4.76 -15.48 -8.26
CA ILE A 66 4.07 -14.73 -7.21
C ILE A 66 3.90 -15.62 -5.98
N ASP A 67 4.30 -15.10 -4.84
CA ASP A 67 4.08 -15.73 -3.54
C ASP A 67 3.30 -14.79 -2.62
N GLU A 68 2.22 -15.27 -2.05
CA GLU A 68 1.30 -14.47 -1.22
C GLU A 68 1.48 -14.77 0.27
N ASP A 69 1.30 -13.74 1.10
CA ASP A 69 1.29 -13.88 2.55
C ASP A 69 -0.14 -14.23 3.01
N GLU A 70 -0.25 -15.18 3.92
CA GLU A 70 -1.54 -15.59 4.49
C GLU A 70 -2.03 -14.65 5.60
N ILE A 71 -1.17 -13.79 6.13
CA ILE A 71 -1.48 -12.92 7.28
C ILE A 71 -2.07 -11.58 6.83
N ASP A 72 -1.46 -10.96 5.83
CA ASP A 72 -1.91 -9.68 5.28
C ASP A 72 -2.03 -9.77 3.75
N SER A 73 -2.15 -8.66 3.06
CA SER A 73 -2.23 -8.64 1.60
C SER A 73 -0.87 -8.56 0.90
N LYS A 74 0.22 -8.81 1.62
CA LYS A 74 1.58 -8.72 1.08
C LYS A 74 1.85 -9.80 0.05
N ILE A 75 2.47 -9.39 -1.04
CA ILE A 75 2.83 -10.25 -2.16
C ILE A 75 4.31 -10.08 -2.43
N SER A 76 4.97 -11.16 -2.80
CA SER A 76 6.31 -11.15 -3.38
C SER A 76 6.23 -11.62 -4.84
N CYS A 77 6.93 -10.94 -5.76
CA CYS A 77 6.91 -11.29 -7.17
C CYS A 77 8.28 -11.14 -7.80
N THR A 78 8.47 -11.78 -8.95
CA THR A 78 9.73 -11.70 -9.70
C THR A 78 9.73 -10.62 -10.76
N GLU A 79 8.58 -10.13 -11.16
CA GLU A 79 8.44 -9.05 -12.12
C GLU A 79 7.50 -7.98 -11.60
N MET A 80 7.87 -6.71 -11.81
CA MET A 80 7.04 -5.58 -11.38
C MET A 80 7.20 -4.42 -12.33
N GLN A 81 6.06 -3.89 -12.76
CA GLN A 81 5.99 -2.65 -13.53
C GLN A 81 5.32 -1.57 -12.67
N LEU A 82 5.92 -0.38 -12.61
CA LEU A 82 5.32 0.78 -11.99
C LEU A 82 4.30 1.37 -12.97
N VAL A 83 3.03 1.38 -12.59
CA VAL A 83 1.93 1.77 -13.49
C VAL A 83 1.59 3.24 -13.32
N LYS A 84 1.38 3.68 -12.09
CA LYS A 84 0.94 5.05 -11.82
C LYS A 84 1.42 5.50 -10.44
N ARG A 85 2.05 6.68 -10.39
CA ARG A 85 2.38 7.33 -9.12
C ARG A 85 1.10 7.86 -8.47
N LEU A 86 0.97 7.64 -7.15
CA LEU A 86 -0.18 8.05 -6.36
C LEU A 86 0.26 9.06 -5.30
N THR A 87 -0.55 10.09 -5.10
CA THR A 87 -0.46 10.93 -3.90
C THR A 87 -0.96 10.14 -2.70
N ILE A 88 -0.70 10.63 -1.48
CA ILE A 88 -1.24 9.98 -0.28
C ILE A 88 -2.77 9.97 -0.29
N GLU A 89 -3.41 11.00 -0.78
CA GLU A 89 -4.87 11.07 -0.90
C GLU A 89 -5.39 10.02 -1.89
N GLN A 90 -4.70 9.85 -3.02
CA GLN A 90 -5.07 8.82 -4.01
C GLN A 90 -4.89 7.42 -3.45
N LEU A 91 -3.80 7.17 -2.70
CA LEU A 91 -3.57 5.87 -2.05
C LEU A 91 -4.69 5.56 -1.04
N LEU A 92 -5.06 6.54 -0.21
CA LEU A 92 -6.14 6.39 0.75
C LEU A 92 -7.49 6.16 0.08
N PHE A 93 -7.75 6.86 -1.02
CA PHE A 93 -8.97 6.65 -1.81
C PHE A 93 -9.06 5.23 -2.37
N GLU A 94 -7.97 4.72 -2.93
CA GLU A 94 -7.89 3.33 -3.37
C GLU A 94 -8.09 2.34 -2.21
N GLY A 95 -7.58 2.68 -1.02
CA GLY A 95 -7.80 1.93 0.19
C GLY A 95 -9.26 1.89 0.61
N LEU A 96 -9.99 2.99 0.48
CA LEU A 96 -11.43 3.05 0.75
C LEU A 96 -12.21 2.16 -0.22
N ILE A 97 -11.86 2.19 -1.50
CA ILE A 97 -12.49 1.31 -2.51
C ILE A 97 -12.24 -0.16 -2.13
N TYR A 98 -11.01 -0.50 -1.82
CA TYR A 98 -10.65 -1.86 -1.41
C TYR A 98 -11.44 -2.31 -0.18
N MET A 99 -11.60 -1.44 0.82
CA MET A 99 -12.36 -1.72 2.03
C MET A 99 -13.84 -2.00 1.72
N VAL A 100 -14.45 -1.24 0.82
CA VAL A 100 -15.83 -1.45 0.39
C VAL A 100 -15.98 -2.80 -0.31
N GLU A 101 -14.99 -3.21 -1.08
CA GLU A 101 -14.99 -4.50 -1.79
C GLU A 101 -14.67 -5.69 -0.88
N HIS A 102 -14.04 -5.45 0.29
CA HIS A 102 -13.62 -6.48 1.23
C HIS A 102 -14.08 -6.16 2.66
N PRO A 103 -15.38 -6.01 2.91
CA PRO A 103 -15.89 -5.52 4.19
C PRO A 103 -15.65 -6.47 5.36
N GLU A 104 -15.47 -7.77 5.12
CA GLU A 104 -15.25 -8.79 6.15
C GLU A 104 -13.80 -8.90 6.63
N ARG A 105 -12.87 -8.19 6.01
CA ARG A 105 -11.49 -8.18 6.50
C ARG A 105 -11.39 -7.44 7.83
N ASN A 106 -10.33 -7.76 8.60
CA ASN A 106 -10.03 -7.02 9.83
C ASN A 106 -9.39 -5.67 9.49
N TRP A 107 -10.15 -4.58 9.67
CA TRP A 107 -9.73 -3.22 9.39
C TRP A 107 -9.26 -2.44 10.62
N ASN A 108 -9.21 -3.08 11.80
CA ASN A 108 -8.94 -2.41 13.08
C ASN A 108 -7.56 -1.73 13.14
N GLY A 109 -6.59 -2.21 12.38
CA GLY A 109 -5.25 -1.61 12.31
C GLY A 109 -5.19 -0.27 11.55
N HIS A 110 -6.12 -0.02 10.62
CA HIS A 110 -6.10 1.15 9.74
C HIS A 110 -7.30 2.07 9.92
N VAL A 111 -8.37 1.58 10.52
CA VAL A 111 -9.67 2.24 10.51
C VAL A 111 -10.20 2.39 11.94
N LYS A 112 -10.69 3.59 12.26
CA LYS A 112 -11.38 3.86 13.52
C LYS A 112 -12.88 3.56 13.37
N LYS A 113 -13.52 3.09 14.43
CA LYS A 113 -14.97 2.80 14.44
C LYS A 113 -15.75 4.02 14.89
N GLU A 114 -16.78 4.39 14.12
CA GLU A 114 -17.74 5.44 14.36
C GLU A 114 -17.15 6.85 14.34
N CYS A 115 -16.06 7.12 15.05
CA CYS A 115 -15.44 8.43 15.00
C CYS A 115 -13.91 8.36 15.09
N GLY A 116 -13.25 9.34 14.53
CA GLY A 116 -11.80 9.46 14.58
C GLY A 116 -11.34 10.89 14.32
N LYS A 117 -10.16 11.22 14.81
CA LYS A 117 -9.56 12.54 14.66
C LYS A 117 -8.11 12.41 14.20
N ALA A 118 -7.75 13.21 13.22
CA ALA A 118 -6.37 13.29 12.72
C ALA A 118 -5.68 14.55 13.24
N TYR A 119 -4.40 14.40 13.58
CA TYR A 119 -3.51 15.49 13.94
C TYR A 119 -2.31 15.45 12.98
N ASN A 120 -2.16 16.47 12.13
CA ASN A 120 -1.06 16.56 11.15
C ASN A 120 -0.94 15.31 10.24
N GLY A 121 -2.08 14.74 9.84
CA GLY A 121 -2.08 13.52 9.05
C GLY A 121 -3.47 13.21 8.53
N PHE A 122 -3.83 11.94 8.62
CA PHE A 122 -5.13 11.47 8.16
C PHE A 122 -5.73 10.46 9.14
N VAL A 123 -7.03 10.27 9.04
CA VAL A 123 -7.75 9.21 9.74
C VAL A 123 -8.80 8.63 8.80
N VAL A 124 -8.96 7.33 8.85
CA VAL A 124 -10.04 6.62 8.15
C VAL A 124 -11.03 6.12 9.18
N VAL A 125 -12.30 6.41 8.96
CA VAL A 125 -13.38 6.08 9.89
C VAL A 125 -14.42 5.23 9.16
N ARG A 126 -14.91 4.21 9.85
CA ARG A 126 -15.93 3.31 9.35
C ARG A 126 -17.03 3.16 10.39
N GLY A 127 -18.28 3.20 9.95
CA GLY A 127 -19.41 3.04 10.85
C GLY A 127 -20.72 3.35 10.16
N LYS A 128 -21.80 3.30 10.91
CA LYS A 128 -23.15 3.59 10.42
C LYS A 128 -23.34 5.09 10.15
N ASN A 129 -22.82 5.93 11.05
CA ASN A 129 -22.80 7.39 10.92
C ASN A 129 -21.38 7.88 11.24
N PRO A 130 -20.41 7.65 10.33
CA PRO A 130 -19.02 7.91 10.64
C PRO A 130 -18.73 9.41 10.73
N ILE A 131 -17.95 9.80 11.73
CA ILE A 131 -17.49 11.17 11.93
C ILE A 131 -15.96 11.17 11.91
N ALA A 132 -15.39 11.89 10.95
CA ALA A 132 -13.96 12.12 10.89
C ALA A 132 -13.69 13.62 11.02
N SER A 133 -12.72 13.98 11.82
CA SER A 133 -12.27 15.36 11.97
C SER A 133 -10.76 15.45 11.91
N GLY A 134 -10.24 16.58 11.50
CA GLY A 134 -8.82 16.79 11.40
C GLY A 134 -8.44 18.22 11.75
N ASN A 135 -7.17 18.38 12.07
CA ASN A 135 -6.57 19.68 12.31
C ASN A 135 -5.41 19.87 11.34
N LEU A 136 -5.48 20.92 10.53
CA LEU A 136 -4.39 21.35 9.66
C LEU A 136 -3.39 22.14 10.51
N GLY A 137 -2.65 21.40 11.29
CA GLY A 137 -1.67 21.98 12.21
C GLY A 137 -0.43 22.47 11.50
#